data_e86a1f1bf52c7a816eaa7f2a45991642
#
_entry.id   e86a1f1bf52c7a816eaa7f2a45991642
#
_cell.length_a   1.000
_cell.length_b   1.000
_cell.length_c   1.000
_cell.angle_alpha   90.00
_cell.angle_beta   90.00
_cell.angle_gamma   90.00
#
_symmetry.space_group_name_H-M   'P 1'
#
loop_
_entity.id
_entity.type
_entity.pdbx_description
1 polymer ?
#
loop_
_entity_poly.entity_id
_entity_poly.type
_entity_poly.pdbx_seq_one_letter_code
_entity_poly.pdbx_strand_id
1 'polypeptide(L)'
;GVESVAIDPNNDQKVYLACGTYTIMTGSILKSNDGGRSFIEVKVPIAMGGNENGRGNGERMMVDPLNSRNIYFGTRLNGLWRSVDEGMTWKRVDSFPDVTEQTDFSNPQNRMNRGSGIIAVVFDKKEKKGNDAKNIFVAVSLKDRQSIFVSRDAGKSWKAIDNQPVGLRPTHMVMAADRKLYISYADSPGPSDMTDGALWSYD
;
A
#
# COMPACT_ATOMS: atom_id res chain seq x y z
N GLY A 1 -13.26 10.57 0.96
CA GLY A 1 -11.94 10.55 1.58
C GLY A 1 -10.85 10.18 0.60
N VAL A 2 -9.62 10.51 0.91
CA VAL A 2 -8.43 10.08 0.16
C VAL A 2 -7.78 8.95 0.93
N GLU A 3 -7.61 7.80 0.29
CA GLU A 3 -6.97 6.61 0.86
C GLU A 3 -5.45 6.66 0.70
N SER A 4 -4.96 7.18 -0.44
CA SER A 4 -3.54 7.32 -0.72
C SER A 4 -3.29 8.36 -1.82
N VAL A 5 -2.10 8.95 -1.79
CA VAL A 5 -1.58 9.86 -2.81
C VAL A 5 -0.27 9.29 -3.32
N ALA A 6 -0.04 9.33 -4.63
CA ALA A 6 1.26 9.03 -5.23
C ALA A 6 1.62 10.09 -6.27
N ILE A 7 2.89 10.46 -6.30
CA ILE A 7 3.47 11.34 -7.32
C ILE A 7 4.53 10.54 -8.07
N ASP A 8 4.56 10.68 -9.39
CA ASP A 8 5.60 10.05 -10.19
C ASP A 8 6.97 10.69 -9.86
N PRO A 9 7.93 9.93 -9.35
CA PRO A 9 9.24 10.47 -8.98
C PRO A 9 10.07 10.99 -10.16
N ASN A 10 9.66 10.66 -11.39
CA ASN A 10 10.33 11.12 -12.62
C ASN A 10 9.58 12.26 -13.32
N ASN A 11 8.33 12.55 -12.89
CA ASN A 11 7.49 13.61 -13.46
C ASN A 11 6.44 14.09 -12.45
N ASP A 12 6.72 15.15 -11.73
CA ASP A 12 5.86 15.74 -10.71
C ASP A 12 4.49 16.27 -11.21
N GLN A 13 4.31 16.37 -12.52
CA GLN A 13 3.02 16.70 -13.12
C GLN A 13 2.05 15.50 -13.05
N LYS A 14 2.55 14.28 -12.84
CA LYS A 14 1.72 13.08 -12.70
C LYS A 14 1.42 12.81 -11.24
N VAL A 15 0.16 13.00 -10.86
CA VAL A 15 -0.36 12.81 -9.51
C VAL A 15 -1.52 11.82 -9.55
N TYR A 16 -1.54 10.90 -8.59
CA TYR A 16 -2.57 9.87 -8.45
C TYR A 16 -3.18 9.92 -7.06
N LEU A 17 -4.51 9.91 -6.98
CA LEU A 17 -5.25 9.87 -5.73
C LEU A 17 -6.14 8.63 -5.72
N ALA A 18 -6.02 7.78 -4.71
CA ALA A 18 -6.99 6.73 -4.45
C ALA A 18 -8.10 7.31 -3.56
N CYS A 19 -9.32 7.36 -4.07
CA CYS A 19 -10.42 8.08 -3.44
C CYS A 19 -11.60 7.16 -3.13
N GLY A 20 -12.02 7.16 -1.87
CA GLY A 20 -13.20 6.48 -1.35
C GLY A 20 -13.36 6.79 0.13
N THR A 21 -14.58 6.79 0.64
CA THR A 21 -14.84 7.19 2.04
C THR A 21 -14.90 5.99 2.97
N TYR A 22 -15.65 4.98 2.58
CA TYR A 22 -15.86 3.75 3.36
C TYR A 22 -15.83 2.53 2.45
N THR A 23 -15.25 1.43 2.92
CA THR A 23 -15.09 0.18 2.18
C THR A 23 -16.38 -0.58 1.88
N ILE A 24 -17.52 -0.04 2.24
CA ILE A 24 -18.85 -0.53 1.80
C ILE A 24 -19.14 -0.19 0.33
N MET A 25 -18.34 0.67 -0.28
CA MET A 25 -18.46 1.07 -1.69
C MET A 25 -17.09 0.99 -2.37
N THR A 26 -17.12 0.81 -3.68
CA THR A 26 -15.93 0.95 -4.51
C THR A 26 -15.52 2.42 -4.63
N GLY A 27 -14.22 2.65 -4.72
CA GLY A 27 -13.63 3.95 -4.92
C GLY A 27 -13.27 4.23 -6.39
N SER A 28 -12.48 5.28 -6.57
CA SER A 28 -11.92 5.67 -7.87
C SER A 28 -10.46 6.08 -7.71
N ILE A 29 -9.70 5.93 -8.79
CA ILE A 29 -8.39 6.57 -8.92
C ILE A 29 -8.58 7.86 -9.70
N LEU A 30 -8.15 8.99 -9.11
CA LEU A 30 -8.06 10.26 -9.81
C LEU A 30 -6.63 10.43 -10.30
N LYS A 31 -6.46 10.67 -11.59
CA LYS A 31 -5.16 10.85 -12.25
C LYS A 31 -5.05 12.28 -12.78
N SER A 32 -3.96 12.96 -12.44
CA SER A 32 -3.56 14.25 -12.99
C SER A 32 -2.32 14.10 -13.86
N ASN A 33 -2.21 14.94 -14.90
CA ASN A 33 -1.03 15.13 -15.73
C ASN A 33 -0.53 16.59 -15.72
N ASP A 34 -1.04 17.41 -14.81
CA ASP A 34 -0.77 18.86 -14.73
C ASP A 34 -0.46 19.34 -13.30
N GLY A 35 0.14 18.48 -12.49
CA GLY A 35 0.52 18.78 -11.11
C GLY A 35 -0.66 18.93 -10.16
N GLY A 36 -1.78 18.24 -10.45
CA GLY A 36 -2.96 18.25 -9.59
C GLY A 36 -3.94 19.40 -9.86
N ARG A 37 -3.78 20.14 -10.98
CA ARG A 37 -4.72 21.22 -11.33
C ARG A 37 -6.03 20.68 -11.90
N SER A 38 -5.94 19.56 -12.64
CA SER A 38 -7.12 18.84 -13.13
C SER A 38 -6.94 17.34 -12.97
N PHE A 39 -8.05 16.59 -12.90
CA PHE A 39 -8.05 15.16 -12.74
C PHE A 39 -9.04 14.48 -13.67
N ILE A 40 -8.64 13.34 -14.19
CA ILE A 40 -9.55 12.37 -14.82
C ILE A 40 -9.87 11.27 -13.81
N GLU A 41 -11.11 10.77 -13.82
CA GLU A 41 -11.55 9.70 -12.93
C GLU A 41 -11.46 8.35 -13.63
N VAL A 42 -10.78 7.41 -12.99
CA VAL A 42 -10.70 5.99 -13.40
C VAL A 42 -11.47 5.15 -12.39
N LYS A 43 -12.59 4.56 -12.80
CA LYS A 43 -13.38 3.64 -11.96
C LYS A 43 -12.64 2.33 -11.77
N VAL A 44 -12.59 1.85 -10.54
CA VAL A 44 -11.92 0.60 -10.17
C VAL A 44 -12.82 -0.24 -9.24
N PRO A 45 -12.81 -1.56 -9.34
CA PRO A 45 -13.62 -2.43 -8.47
C PRO A 45 -12.93 -2.65 -7.11
N ILE A 46 -12.42 -1.58 -6.51
CA ILE A 46 -11.64 -1.61 -5.27
C ILE A 46 -12.38 -0.86 -4.18
N ALA A 47 -12.61 -1.52 -3.05
CA ALA A 47 -13.17 -0.88 -1.87
C ALA A 47 -12.11 0.02 -1.22
N MET A 48 -12.45 1.28 -0.95
CA MET A 48 -11.54 2.28 -0.38
C MET A 48 -12.15 2.96 0.83
N GLY A 49 -11.38 3.09 1.91
CA GLY A 49 -11.84 3.57 3.21
C GLY A 49 -11.04 4.74 3.77
N GLY A 50 -10.86 5.80 2.98
CA GLY A 50 -10.08 6.99 3.38
C GLY A 50 -10.60 7.72 4.63
N ASN A 51 -11.71 7.28 5.23
CA ASN A 51 -12.23 7.76 6.52
C ASN A 51 -12.31 6.65 7.59
N GLU A 52 -11.76 5.47 7.32
CA GLU A 52 -11.76 4.35 8.27
C GLU A 52 -10.47 4.33 9.12
N ASN A 53 -10.45 3.49 10.16
CA ASN A 53 -9.25 3.27 10.97
C ASN A 53 -8.06 2.84 10.09
N GLY A 54 -6.85 3.25 10.47
CA GLY A 54 -5.66 3.08 9.64
C GLY A 54 -5.57 4.02 8.43
N ARG A 55 -6.42 5.06 8.36
CA ARG A 55 -6.38 6.08 7.30
C ARG A 55 -5.09 6.92 7.30
N GLY A 56 -4.40 6.97 8.43
CA GLY A 56 -3.11 7.64 8.56
C GLY A 56 -1.89 6.74 8.28
N ASN A 57 -2.11 5.46 7.95
CA ASN A 57 -1.00 4.52 7.74
C ASN A 57 -0.51 4.59 6.30
N GLY A 58 0.81 4.58 6.17
CA GLY A 58 1.66 4.30 5.02
C GLY A 58 1.36 5.01 3.72
N GLU A 59 2.16 4.68 2.77
CA GLU A 59 2.01 5.02 1.36
C GLU A 59 1.49 3.79 0.62
N ARG A 60 0.16 3.62 0.57
CA ARG A 60 -0.50 2.46 -0.05
C ARG A 60 -0.31 2.40 -1.56
N MET A 61 -0.22 3.54 -2.21
CA MET A 61 -0.01 3.62 -3.66
C MET A 61 1.36 4.23 -3.95
N MET A 62 2.10 3.59 -4.86
CA MET A 62 3.44 4.02 -5.22
C MET A 62 3.71 3.79 -6.71
N VAL A 63 4.30 4.78 -7.36
CA VAL A 63 4.81 4.67 -8.73
C VAL A 63 6.20 4.05 -8.68
N ASP A 64 6.47 3.10 -9.56
CA ASP A 64 7.80 2.50 -9.71
C ASP A 64 8.81 3.58 -10.15
N PRO A 65 9.85 3.86 -9.37
CA PRO A 65 10.81 4.91 -9.68
C PRO A 65 11.67 4.64 -10.92
N LEU A 66 11.67 3.42 -11.44
CA LEU A 66 12.38 3.04 -12.66
C LEU A 66 11.45 2.91 -13.87
N ASN A 67 10.13 2.87 -13.65
CA ASN A 67 9.14 2.76 -14.71
C ASN A 67 7.82 3.45 -14.33
N SER A 68 7.64 4.69 -14.74
CA SER A 68 6.45 5.51 -14.46
C SER A 68 5.13 4.91 -14.93
N ARG A 69 5.15 3.93 -15.82
CA ARG A 69 3.94 3.19 -16.25
C ARG A 69 3.44 2.21 -15.20
N ASN A 70 4.32 1.81 -14.29
CA ASN A 70 4.09 0.75 -13.33
C ASN A 70 3.75 1.36 -11.96
N ILE A 71 2.52 1.13 -11.50
CA ILE A 71 2.01 1.64 -10.24
C ILE A 71 1.45 0.48 -9.44
N TYR A 72 1.81 0.38 -8.16
CA TYR A 72 1.21 -0.57 -7.24
C TYR A 72 0.30 0.14 -6.25
N PHE A 73 -0.80 -0.51 -5.91
CA PHE A 73 -1.74 -0.04 -4.90
C PHE A 73 -2.12 -1.17 -3.94
N GLY A 74 -1.74 -1.00 -2.68
CA GLY A 74 -2.13 -1.85 -1.58
C GLY A 74 -3.51 -1.47 -1.06
N THR A 75 -4.45 -2.40 -1.12
CA THR A 75 -5.84 -2.14 -0.74
C THR A 75 -6.17 -2.68 0.64
N ARG A 76 -7.27 -2.21 1.21
CA ARG A 76 -7.75 -2.69 2.52
C ARG A 76 -8.25 -4.12 2.46
N LEU A 77 -9.06 -4.45 1.45
CA LEU A 77 -9.82 -5.71 1.40
C LEU A 77 -9.57 -6.52 0.13
N ASN A 78 -8.98 -5.92 -0.90
CA ASN A 78 -8.93 -6.51 -2.23
C ASN A 78 -7.52 -6.99 -2.64
N GLY A 79 -6.56 -7.04 -1.69
CA GLY A 79 -5.18 -7.46 -1.95
C GLY A 79 -4.33 -6.37 -2.62
N LEU A 80 -3.25 -6.79 -3.27
CA LEU A 80 -2.34 -5.91 -3.99
C LEU A 80 -2.80 -5.75 -5.44
N TRP A 81 -2.82 -4.51 -5.94
CA TRP A 81 -3.19 -4.18 -7.33
C TRP A 81 -2.04 -3.52 -8.06
N ARG A 82 -2.00 -3.69 -9.35
CA ARG A 82 -0.98 -3.11 -10.25
C ARG A 82 -1.62 -2.51 -11.50
N SER A 83 -1.13 -1.35 -11.89
CA SER A 83 -1.29 -0.78 -13.22
C SER A 83 0.03 -0.86 -13.99
N VAL A 84 -0.01 -1.02 -15.32
CA VAL A 84 1.15 -0.99 -16.21
C VAL A 84 0.98 0.04 -17.34
N ASP A 85 0.01 0.92 -17.19
CA ASP A 85 -0.41 1.93 -18.18
C ASP A 85 -0.67 3.30 -17.53
N GLU A 86 0.14 3.64 -16.52
CA GLU A 86 0.03 4.91 -15.79
C GLU A 86 -1.32 5.10 -15.10
N GLY A 87 -1.87 4.05 -14.51
CA GLY A 87 -3.09 4.10 -13.73
C GLY A 87 -4.39 4.09 -14.51
N MET A 88 -4.35 3.84 -15.84
CA MET A 88 -5.56 3.77 -16.67
C MET A 88 -6.34 2.48 -16.48
N THR A 89 -5.62 1.37 -16.32
CA THR A 89 -6.23 0.07 -15.97
C THR A 89 -5.52 -0.57 -14.80
N TRP A 90 -6.25 -1.38 -14.03
CA TRP A 90 -5.75 -1.99 -12.82
C TRP A 90 -6.09 -3.48 -12.79
N LYS A 91 -5.14 -4.30 -12.36
CA LYS A 91 -5.31 -5.74 -12.17
C LYS A 91 -4.79 -6.16 -10.81
N ARG A 92 -5.45 -7.14 -10.19
CA ARG A 92 -4.96 -7.77 -8.97
C ARG A 92 -3.62 -8.47 -9.26
N VAL A 93 -2.72 -8.43 -8.30
CA VAL A 93 -1.44 -9.17 -8.32
C VAL A 93 -1.69 -10.52 -7.67
N ASP A 94 -2.11 -11.52 -8.47
CA ASP A 94 -2.50 -12.83 -7.97
C ASP A 94 -1.34 -13.63 -7.35
N SER A 95 -0.08 -13.24 -7.66
CA SER A 95 1.12 -13.80 -7.03
C SER A 95 1.34 -13.32 -5.59
N PHE A 96 0.68 -12.20 -5.16
CA PHE A 96 0.77 -11.73 -3.79
C PHE A 96 -0.11 -12.60 -2.88
N PRO A 97 0.40 -13.04 -1.70
CA PRO A 97 -0.36 -13.90 -0.79
C PRO A 97 -1.68 -13.25 -0.35
N ASP A 98 -2.71 -14.07 -0.19
CA ASP A 98 -3.96 -13.62 0.42
C ASP A 98 -3.82 -13.64 1.95
N VAL A 99 -3.36 -12.53 2.49
CA VAL A 99 -3.01 -12.37 3.91
C VAL A 99 -3.82 -11.27 4.60
N THR A 100 -4.93 -10.85 4.00
CA THR A 100 -5.81 -9.86 4.62
C THR A 100 -6.43 -10.39 5.91
N GLU A 101 -6.53 -9.54 6.91
CA GLU A 101 -7.23 -9.86 8.16
C GLU A 101 -8.72 -10.05 7.84
N GLN A 102 -9.26 -11.22 8.14
CA GLN A 102 -10.69 -11.46 7.95
C GLN A 102 -11.45 -10.75 9.08
N THR A 103 -12.13 -9.70 8.74
CA THR A 103 -13.02 -9.01 9.67
C THR A 103 -14.38 -9.71 9.68
N ASP A 104 -14.89 -10.04 10.86
CA ASP A 104 -16.25 -10.53 11.00
C ASP A 104 -17.26 -9.40 10.73
N PHE A 105 -17.80 -9.40 9.53
CA PHE A 105 -18.78 -8.40 9.07
C PHE A 105 -20.18 -8.60 9.67
N SER A 106 -20.44 -9.71 10.36
CA SER A 106 -21.70 -9.93 11.06
C SER A 106 -21.81 -9.04 12.30
N ASN A 107 -20.67 -8.63 12.88
CA ASN A 107 -20.64 -7.71 14.00
C ASN A 107 -20.84 -6.25 13.52
N PRO A 108 -21.92 -5.56 13.95
CA PRO A 108 -22.21 -4.19 13.54
C PRO A 108 -21.10 -3.19 13.89
N GLN A 109 -20.31 -3.44 14.94
CA GLN A 109 -19.20 -2.59 15.36
C GLN A 109 -18.01 -2.67 14.37
N ASN A 110 -17.91 -3.75 13.61
CA ASN A 110 -16.89 -3.91 12.58
C ASN A 110 -17.24 -3.22 11.25
N ARG A 111 -18.42 -2.61 11.13
CA ARG A 111 -18.81 -1.89 9.89
C ARG A 111 -17.89 -0.73 9.54
N MET A 112 -17.28 -0.12 10.57
CA MET A 112 -16.33 1.01 10.45
C MET A 112 -14.88 0.57 10.62
N ASN A 113 -14.61 -0.72 10.84
CA ASN A 113 -13.28 -1.25 11.13
C ASN A 113 -13.05 -2.57 10.35
N ARG A 114 -13.09 -2.46 9.03
CA ARG A 114 -12.94 -3.61 8.12
C ARG A 114 -11.49 -4.07 7.91
N GLY A 115 -10.59 -3.61 8.76
CA GLY A 115 -9.16 -3.87 8.65
C GLY A 115 -8.44 -2.82 7.81
N SER A 116 -7.16 -2.69 8.06
CA SER A 116 -6.30 -1.73 7.35
C SER A 116 -5.67 -2.33 6.10
N GLY A 117 -5.63 -3.66 5.98
CA GLY A 117 -5.09 -4.37 4.83
C GLY A 117 -3.63 -4.04 4.53
N ILE A 118 -3.31 -3.88 3.26
CA ILE A 118 -1.97 -3.48 2.81
C ILE A 118 -1.81 -1.97 3.06
N ILE A 119 -0.82 -1.59 3.84
CA ILE A 119 -0.63 -0.20 4.29
C ILE A 119 0.50 0.52 3.56
N ALA A 120 1.46 -0.19 3.00
CA ALA A 120 2.57 0.45 2.29
C ALA A 120 3.11 -0.44 1.17
N VAL A 121 3.58 0.23 0.11
CA VAL A 121 4.37 -0.35 -0.98
C VAL A 121 5.62 0.50 -1.13
N VAL A 122 6.81 -0.13 -1.15
CA VAL A 122 8.09 0.58 -1.29
C VAL A 122 8.97 -0.13 -2.31
N PHE A 123 9.62 0.63 -3.17
CA PHE A 123 10.56 0.14 -4.17
C PHE A 123 12.02 0.40 -3.78
N ASP A 124 12.89 -0.58 -4.03
CA ASP A 124 14.32 -0.34 -4.08
C ASP A 124 14.71 0.10 -5.50
N LYS A 125 15.03 1.38 -5.66
CA LYS A 125 15.39 1.98 -6.96
C LYS A 125 16.79 1.61 -7.47
N LYS A 126 17.59 0.89 -6.71
CA LYS A 126 18.98 0.56 -7.07
C LYS A 126 19.10 -0.68 -7.97
N GLU A 127 18.16 -1.61 -7.85
CA GLU A 127 18.17 -2.83 -8.64
C GLU A 127 16.97 -2.91 -9.58
N LYS A 128 17.22 -3.26 -10.83
CA LYS A 128 16.18 -3.38 -11.85
C LYS A 128 16.09 -4.79 -12.42
N LYS A 129 14.90 -5.13 -12.93
CA LYS A 129 14.64 -6.30 -13.77
C LYS A 129 13.87 -5.86 -15.01
N GLY A 130 14.55 -5.83 -16.14
CA GLY A 130 14.06 -5.11 -17.31
C GLY A 130 14.00 -3.61 -17.04
N ASN A 131 12.83 -3.02 -17.20
CA ASN A 131 12.59 -1.60 -16.90
C ASN A 131 12.00 -1.33 -15.51
N ASP A 132 11.64 -2.38 -14.78
CA ASP A 132 10.95 -2.28 -13.48
C ASP A 132 11.94 -2.39 -12.32
N ALA A 133 11.61 -1.83 -11.17
CA ALA A 133 12.30 -2.08 -9.93
C ALA A 133 12.22 -3.58 -9.59
N LYS A 134 13.39 -4.18 -9.30
CA LYS A 134 13.49 -5.62 -9.01
C LYS A 134 12.92 -5.96 -7.64
N ASN A 135 13.27 -5.16 -6.64
CA ASN A 135 12.89 -5.38 -5.26
C ASN A 135 11.73 -4.47 -4.88
N ILE A 136 10.64 -5.09 -4.42
CA ILE A 136 9.41 -4.41 -4.01
C ILE A 136 9.05 -4.95 -2.62
N PHE A 137 8.83 -4.05 -1.68
CA PHE A 137 8.42 -4.38 -0.32
C PHE A 137 6.96 -3.97 -0.12
N VAL A 138 6.21 -4.82 0.57
CA VAL A 138 4.80 -4.60 0.89
C VAL A 138 4.57 -4.86 2.38
N ALA A 139 3.96 -3.91 3.06
CA ALA A 139 3.55 -4.04 4.45
C ALA A 139 2.04 -4.24 4.56
N VAL A 140 1.64 -5.23 5.35
CA VAL A 140 0.24 -5.55 5.65
C VAL A 140 -0.01 -5.32 7.13
N SER A 141 -1.10 -4.67 7.49
CA SER A 141 -1.47 -4.38 8.88
C SER A 141 -1.91 -5.65 9.63
N LEU A 142 -0.95 -6.51 9.95
CA LEU A 142 -1.14 -7.76 10.68
C LEU A 142 -0.35 -7.70 11.99
N LYS A 143 -0.97 -8.13 13.11
CA LYS A 143 -0.35 -8.01 14.45
C LYS A 143 0.45 -9.26 14.85
N ASP A 144 -0.14 -10.44 14.71
CA ASP A 144 0.38 -11.66 15.36
C ASP A 144 0.99 -12.66 14.36
N ARG A 145 1.37 -12.18 13.19
CA ARG A 145 1.99 -12.97 12.12
C ARG A 145 2.85 -12.11 11.21
N GLN A 146 3.52 -12.74 10.26
CA GLN A 146 4.34 -12.05 9.27
C GLN A 146 3.53 -10.99 8.51
N SER A 147 4.04 -9.78 8.48
CA SER A 147 3.37 -8.58 7.99
C SER A 147 4.13 -7.84 6.88
N ILE A 148 5.41 -8.17 6.67
CA ILE A 148 6.24 -7.57 5.64
C ILE A 148 6.63 -8.63 4.61
N PHE A 149 6.39 -8.32 3.36
CA PHE A 149 6.66 -9.20 2.21
C PHE A 149 7.60 -8.51 1.23
N VAL A 150 8.43 -9.29 0.57
CA VAL A 150 9.34 -8.81 -0.47
C VAL A 150 9.19 -9.64 -1.74
N SER A 151 9.12 -8.95 -2.88
CA SER A 151 9.43 -9.51 -4.18
C SER A 151 10.86 -9.15 -4.55
N ARG A 152 11.60 -10.11 -5.10
CA ARG A 152 12.95 -9.89 -5.65
C ARG A 152 13.00 -10.14 -7.16
N ASP A 153 11.85 -10.10 -7.81
CA ASP A 153 11.67 -10.44 -9.23
C ASP A 153 10.64 -9.58 -9.96
N ALA A 154 10.49 -8.31 -9.51
CA ALA A 154 9.56 -7.32 -10.05
C ALA A 154 8.09 -7.73 -9.92
N GLY A 155 7.73 -8.30 -8.76
CA GLY A 155 6.34 -8.64 -8.40
C GLY A 155 5.85 -9.99 -8.94
N LYS A 156 6.74 -10.84 -9.47
CA LYS A 156 6.35 -12.17 -9.99
C LYS A 156 6.15 -13.20 -8.88
N SER A 157 6.92 -13.08 -7.79
CA SER A 157 6.76 -13.90 -6.60
C SER A 157 7.03 -13.09 -5.34
N TRP A 158 6.50 -13.56 -4.20
CA TRP A 158 6.57 -12.87 -2.92
C TRP A 158 6.92 -13.84 -1.80
N LYS A 159 7.73 -13.35 -0.85
CA LYS A 159 8.06 -14.05 0.38
C LYS A 159 7.96 -13.09 1.54
N ALA A 160 7.55 -13.58 2.70
CA ALA A 160 7.72 -12.82 3.93
C ALA A 160 9.22 -12.65 4.23
N ILE A 161 9.60 -11.50 4.78
CA ILE A 161 10.98 -11.32 5.26
C ILE A 161 11.18 -12.09 6.58
N ASP A 162 12.39 -12.60 6.78
CA ASP A 162 12.72 -13.34 8.00
C ASP A 162 12.90 -12.40 9.20
N ASN A 163 12.73 -12.93 10.42
CA ASN A 163 12.98 -12.23 11.68
C ASN A 163 12.26 -10.91 11.88
N GLN A 164 11.13 -10.69 11.22
CA GLN A 164 10.31 -9.51 11.42
C GLN A 164 9.58 -9.56 12.77
N PRO A 165 9.28 -8.40 13.40
CA PRO A 165 8.58 -8.37 14.66
C PRO A 165 7.15 -8.90 14.53
N VAL A 166 6.65 -9.50 15.61
CA VAL A 166 5.26 -9.89 15.82
C VAL A 166 4.73 -9.20 17.07
N GLY A 167 3.43 -9.13 17.24
CA GLY A 167 2.78 -8.45 18.36
C GLY A 167 2.44 -6.98 18.11
N LEU A 168 3.01 -6.38 17.07
CA LEU A 168 2.71 -5.03 16.59
C LEU A 168 2.39 -5.05 15.09
N ARG A 169 1.68 -4.02 14.60
CA ARG A 169 1.31 -3.84 13.19
C ARG A 169 2.24 -2.82 12.55
N PRO A 170 2.73 -3.02 11.33
CA PRO A 170 3.41 -1.96 10.60
C PRO A 170 2.43 -0.81 10.31
N THR A 171 2.92 0.43 10.40
CA THR A 171 2.15 1.65 10.15
C THR A 171 2.71 2.48 9.00
N HIS A 172 4.03 2.63 8.91
CA HIS A 172 4.73 3.26 7.81
C HIS A 172 5.98 2.48 7.43
N MET A 173 6.42 2.65 6.18
CA MET A 173 7.60 1.99 5.67
C MET A 173 8.32 2.90 4.67
N VAL A 174 9.62 3.08 4.81
CA VAL A 174 10.42 3.93 3.93
C VAL A 174 11.78 3.30 3.61
N MET A 175 12.20 3.39 2.36
CA MET A 175 13.54 3.02 1.92
C MET A 175 14.46 4.23 2.01
N ALA A 176 15.46 4.17 2.86
CA ALA A 176 16.46 5.21 2.98
C ALA A 176 17.50 5.18 1.83
N ALA A 177 18.30 6.23 1.72
CA ALA A 177 19.28 6.34 0.65
C ALA A 177 20.39 5.28 0.71
N ASP A 178 20.70 4.78 1.91
CA ASP A 178 21.63 3.68 2.18
C ASP A 178 21.05 2.30 1.94
N ARG A 179 19.80 2.21 1.47
CA ARG A 179 19.03 0.99 1.20
C ARG A 179 18.51 0.27 2.44
N LYS A 180 18.59 0.87 3.60
CA LYS A 180 17.89 0.35 4.78
C LYS A 180 16.40 0.65 4.68
N LEU A 181 15.60 -0.36 4.94
CA LEU A 181 14.16 -0.23 5.04
C LEU A 181 13.81 0.06 6.49
N TYR A 182 13.25 1.24 6.77
CA TYR A 182 12.75 1.59 8.09
C TYR A 182 11.26 1.38 8.16
N ILE A 183 10.79 0.78 9.25
CA ILE A 183 9.39 0.40 9.44
C ILE A 183 8.97 0.82 10.84
N SER A 184 7.94 1.64 10.94
CA SER A 184 7.29 1.92 12.23
C SER A 184 6.14 0.95 12.47
N TYR A 185 5.96 0.59 13.73
CA TYR A 185 4.95 -0.34 14.20
C TYR A 185 4.13 0.28 15.32
N ALA A 186 2.89 -0.17 15.47
CA ALA A 186 2.02 0.16 16.59
C ALA A 186 1.13 -1.03 16.98
N ASP A 187 0.58 -0.98 18.19
CA ASP A 187 -0.33 -2.01 18.72
C ASP A 187 -1.74 -1.93 18.13
N SER A 188 -2.11 -0.79 17.52
CA SER A 188 -3.41 -0.49 16.90
C SER A 188 -3.22 0.15 15.51
N PRO A 189 -4.22 0.07 14.61
CA PRO A 189 -4.14 0.72 13.31
C PRO A 189 -4.28 2.25 13.35
N GLY A 190 -4.60 2.83 14.51
CA GLY A 190 -4.78 4.28 14.65
C GLY A 190 -5.95 4.87 13.85
N PRO A 191 -6.16 6.19 13.95
CA PRO A 191 -5.29 7.17 14.60
C PRO A 191 -5.48 7.28 16.13
N SER A 192 -6.44 6.57 16.70
CA SER A 192 -6.73 6.53 18.13
C SER A 192 -6.34 5.20 18.73
N ASP A 193 -6.23 5.16 20.07
CA ASP A 193 -6.02 3.95 20.85
C ASP A 193 -4.68 3.23 20.58
N MET A 194 -3.66 3.99 20.17
CA MET A 194 -2.28 3.50 20.04
C MET A 194 -1.54 3.80 21.35
N THR A 195 -1.10 2.76 22.02
CA THR A 195 -0.44 2.86 23.36
C THR A 195 0.98 2.33 23.36
N ASP A 196 1.37 1.57 22.31
CA ASP A 196 2.69 0.99 22.15
C ASP A 196 3.14 1.05 20.70
N GLY A 197 4.46 1.10 20.50
CA GLY A 197 5.05 1.17 19.16
C GLY A 197 6.54 0.86 19.15
N ALA A 198 7.05 0.61 17.96
CA ALA A 198 8.46 0.32 17.73
C ALA A 198 8.93 0.87 16.36
N LEU A 199 10.25 1.08 16.25
CA LEU A 199 10.92 1.37 14.98
C LEU A 199 11.91 0.25 14.70
N TRP A 200 11.82 -0.32 13.50
CA TRP A 200 12.71 -1.39 13.03
C TRP A 200 13.41 -0.99 11.75
N SER A 201 14.60 -1.54 11.54
CA SER A 201 15.30 -1.46 10.25
C SER A 201 15.62 -2.84 9.73
N TYR A 202 15.60 -2.96 8.41
CA TYR A 202 15.95 -4.17 7.66
C TYR A 202 16.99 -3.78 6.59
N ASP A 203 18.08 -4.57 6.47
CA ASP A 203 19.19 -4.39 5.52
C ASP A 203 19.01 -5.21 4.26
#